data_84c6b61d7098810d979f12ca1ef47a95
#
_entry.id   84c6b61d7098810d979f12ca1ef47a95
#
_cell.length_a   1.000
_cell.length_b   1.000
_cell.length_c   1.000
_cell.angle_alpha   90.00
_cell.angle_beta   90.00
_cell.angle_gamma   90.00
#
_symmetry.space_group_name_H-M   'P 1'
#
loop_
_entity.id
_entity.type
_entity.pdbx_description
1 polymer ?
#
loop_
_entity_poly.entity_id
_entity_poly.type
_entity_poly.pdbx_seq_one_letter_code
_entity_poly.pdbx_strand_id
1 'polypeptide(L)'
;MEQKATAATERFHKLSDQIKSTEAALHANMELKAATVQYAKTRSVFEMYKASKYSKKFLVEHEADIELYRAACADFKAILGGAKLPKTDTLKEEGRKLSEQKKKLYAEYRKAKADMQEVTTIKANIDYLLGYSEPGRKNEQER
;
A
#
# COMPACT_ATOMS: atom_id res chain seq x y z
N MET A 1 15.22 31.01 -3.04
CA MET A 1 15.92 29.70 -3.06
C MET A 1 15.49 28.79 -1.93
N GLU A 2 15.59 29.22 -0.69
CA GLU A 2 15.18 28.41 0.46
C GLU A 2 13.69 28.03 0.41
N GLN A 3 12.83 28.96 0.04
CA GLN A 3 11.40 28.69 -0.08
C GLN A 3 11.10 27.64 -1.14
N LYS A 4 11.81 27.67 -2.28
CA LYS A 4 11.65 26.65 -3.34
C LYS A 4 12.13 25.29 -2.86
N ALA A 5 13.27 25.24 -2.16
CA ALA A 5 13.79 24.01 -1.61
C ALA A 5 12.83 23.39 -0.60
N THR A 6 12.26 24.22 0.29
CA THR A 6 11.28 23.76 1.29
C THR A 6 10.00 23.27 0.63
N ALA A 7 9.48 24.02 -0.36
CA ALA A 7 8.28 23.63 -1.10
C ALA A 7 8.48 22.33 -1.86
N ALA A 8 9.63 22.15 -2.52
CA ALA A 8 9.95 20.93 -3.24
C ALA A 8 10.05 19.73 -2.29
N THR A 9 10.69 19.92 -1.13
CA THR A 9 10.81 18.88 -0.12
C THR A 9 9.45 18.50 0.48
N GLU A 10 8.63 19.48 0.79
CA GLU A 10 7.28 19.24 1.31
C GLU A 10 6.41 18.49 0.31
N ARG A 11 6.48 18.89 -0.96
CA ARG A 11 5.75 18.20 -2.03
C ARG A 11 6.20 16.75 -2.16
N PHE A 12 7.51 16.52 -2.12
CA PHE A 12 8.08 15.17 -2.17
C PHE A 12 7.58 14.30 -1.01
N HIS A 13 7.62 14.82 0.21
CA HIS A 13 7.14 14.10 1.40
C HIS A 13 5.64 13.84 1.35
N LYS A 14 4.86 14.81 0.90
CA LYS A 14 3.42 14.67 0.75
C LYS A 14 3.08 13.55 -0.25
N LEU A 15 3.76 13.53 -1.39
CA LEU A 15 3.58 12.49 -2.40
C LEU A 15 4.00 11.12 -1.87
N SER A 16 5.09 11.04 -1.14
CA SER A 16 5.54 9.81 -0.50
C SER A 16 4.47 9.26 0.46
N ASP A 17 3.87 10.11 1.27
CA ASP A 17 2.80 9.73 2.20
C ASP A 17 1.55 9.29 1.45
N GLN A 18 1.18 9.97 0.37
CA GLN A 18 0.05 9.60 -0.48
C GLN A 18 0.26 8.24 -1.15
N ILE A 19 1.48 7.97 -1.60
CA ILE A 19 1.85 6.67 -2.20
C ILE A 19 1.72 5.57 -1.16
N LYS A 20 2.23 5.75 0.04
CA LYS A 20 2.12 4.78 1.13
C LYS A 20 0.67 4.48 1.46
N SER A 21 -0.16 5.51 1.55
CA SER A 21 -1.58 5.38 1.83
C SER A 21 -2.30 4.62 0.71
N THR A 22 -2.00 4.92 -0.55
CA THR A 22 -2.58 4.24 -1.71
C THR A 22 -2.14 2.78 -1.77
N GLU A 23 -0.87 2.50 -1.49
CA GLU A 23 -0.35 1.12 -1.45
C GLU A 23 -1.02 0.31 -0.35
N ALA A 24 -1.23 0.90 0.82
CA ALA A 24 -1.95 0.25 1.93
C ALA A 24 -3.39 -0.08 1.53
N ALA A 25 -4.08 0.86 0.88
CA ALA A 25 -5.43 0.64 0.38
C ALA A 25 -5.49 -0.44 -0.69
N LEU A 26 -4.51 -0.48 -1.60
CA LEU A 26 -4.38 -1.53 -2.62
C LEU A 26 -4.16 -2.89 -1.99
N HIS A 27 -3.29 -2.97 -0.99
CA HIS A 27 -3.01 -4.21 -0.28
C HIS A 27 -4.27 -4.75 0.40
N ALA A 28 -5.01 -3.88 1.10
CA ALA A 28 -6.27 -4.25 1.73
C ALA A 28 -7.31 -4.72 0.69
N ASN A 29 -7.38 -4.05 -0.46
CA ASN A 29 -8.27 -4.43 -1.55
C ASN A 29 -7.92 -5.82 -2.10
N MET A 30 -6.64 -6.10 -2.30
CA MET A 30 -6.16 -7.39 -2.78
C MET A 30 -6.44 -8.51 -1.77
N GLU A 31 -6.20 -8.26 -0.49
CA GLU A 31 -6.50 -9.21 0.59
C GLU A 31 -8.00 -9.51 0.65
N LEU A 32 -8.83 -8.46 0.54
CA LEU A 32 -10.27 -8.60 0.58
C LEU A 32 -10.80 -9.41 -0.61
N LYS A 33 -10.25 -9.20 -1.81
CA LYS A 33 -10.58 -10.00 -3.00
C LYS A 33 -10.22 -11.46 -2.80
N ALA A 34 -9.00 -11.72 -2.31
CA ALA A 34 -8.53 -13.08 -2.06
C ALA A 34 -9.41 -13.80 -1.02
N ALA A 35 -9.76 -13.09 0.06
CA ALA A 35 -10.63 -13.61 1.11
C ALA A 35 -12.04 -13.90 0.56
N THR A 36 -12.55 -13.06 -0.34
CA THR A 36 -13.87 -13.27 -0.97
C THR A 36 -13.88 -14.55 -1.81
N VAL A 37 -12.84 -14.79 -2.60
CA VAL A 37 -12.70 -16.00 -3.41
C VAL A 37 -12.61 -17.24 -2.50
N GLN A 38 -11.79 -17.18 -1.47
CA GLN A 38 -11.59 -18.25 -0.50
C GLN A 38 -12.89 -18.57 0.25
N TYR A 39 -13.60 -17.55 0.68
CA TYR A 39 -14.91 -17.69 1.32
C TYR A 39 -15.91 -18.39 0.41
N ALA A 40 -16.02 -17.96 -0.84
CA ALA A 40 -16.94 -18.54 -1.81
C ALA A 40 -16.65 -20.03 -2.08
N LYS A 41 -15.37 -20.38 -2.14
CA LYS A 41 -14.95 -21.79 -2.37
C LYS A 41 -15.22 -22.70 -1.18
N THR A 42 -15.15 -22.17 0.03
CA THR A 42 -15.21 -23.00 1.25
C THR A 42 -16.53 -22.90 1.99
N ARG A 43 -17.40 -21.99 1.59
CA ARG A 43 -18.70 -21.76 2.25
C ARG A 43 -19.56 -23.00 2.34
N SER A 44 -19.69 -23.75 1.24
CA SER A 44 -20.53 -24.96 1.19
C SER A 44 -20.03 -26.02 2.18
N VAL A 45 -18.71 -26.18 2.27
CA VAL A 45 -18.10 -27.14 3.22
C VAL A 45 -18.39 -26.74 4.65
N PHE A 46 -18.28 -25.45 4.98
CA PHE A 46 -18.56 -24.97 6.32
C PHE A 46 -20.05 -25.11 6.67
N GLU A 47 -20.95 -24.89 5.72
CA GLU A 47 -22.39 -25.11 5.93
C GLU A 47 -22.70 -26.57 6.21
N MET A 48 -22.03 -27.48 5.49
CA MET A 48 -22.14 -28.93 5.77
C MET A 48 -21.62 -29.28 7.16
N TYR A 49 -20.54 -28.63 7.61
CA TYR A 49 -20.00 -28.80 8.94
C TYR A 49 -21.04 -28.39 10.00
N LYS A 50 -21.69 -27.25 9.83
CA LYS A 50 -22.77 -26.80 10.70
C LYS A 50 -23.94 -27.80 10.70
N ALA A 51 -24.34 -28.28 9.53
CA ALA A 51 -25.42 -29.23 9.36
C ALA A 51 -25.13 -30.56 10.06
N SER A 52 -23.85 -30.94 10.15
CA SER A 52 -23.41 -32.11 10.90
C SER A 52 -23.39 -31.91 12.40
N LYS A 53 -23.84 -30.74 12.88
CA LYS A 53 -23.78 -30.32 14.29
C LYS A 53 -22.35 -30.25 14.81
N TYR A 54 -21.46 -29.72 13.97
CA TYR A 54 -20.02 -29.53 14.28
C TYR A 54 -19.32 -30.85 14.61
N SER A 55 -19.61 -31.89 13.82
CA SER A 55 -19.02 -33.22 13.98
C SER A 55 -17.49 -33.17 13.92
N LYS A 56 -16.84 -33.79 14.91
CA LYS A 56 -15.38 -33.89 14.95
C LYS A 56 -14.84 -34.69 13.77
N LYS A 57 -15.56 -35.72 13.34
CA LYS A 57 -15.19 -36.54 12.18
C LYS A 57 -15.19 -35.70 10.91
N PHE A 58 -16.22 -34.89 10.70
CA PHE A 58 -16.32 -33.99 9.56
C PHE A 58 -15.18 -32.96 9.58
N LEU A 59 -14.89 -32.40 10.75
CA LEU A 59 -13.80 -31.44 10.92
C LEU A 59 -12.46 -32.03 10.51
N VAL A 60 -12.16 -33.25 10.94
CA VAL A 60 -10.90 -33.92 10.57
C VAL A 60 -10.81 -34.17 9.07
N GLU A 61 -11.91 -34.59 8.45
CA GLU A 61 -11.97 -34.89 7.01
C GLU A 61 -11.84 -33.63 6.14
N HIS A 62 -12.32 -32.48 6.63
CA HIS A 62 -12.37 -31.21 5.87
C HIS A 62 -11.63 -30.07 6.58
N GLU A 63 -10.65 -30.39 7.41
CA GLU A 63 -9.92 -29.44 8.24
C GLU A 63 -9.36 -28.28 7.43
N ALA A 64 -8.70 -28.57 6.29
CA ALA A 64 -8.09 -27.53 5.45
C ALA A 64 -9.12 -26.51 4.97
N ASP A 65 -10.26 -26.98 4.45
CA ASP A 65 -11.32 -26.11 3.94
C ASP A 65 -11.97 -25.29 5.05
N ILE A 66 -12.17 -25.89 6.21
CA ILE A 66 -12.76 -25.20 7.37
C ILE A 66 -11.82 -24.12 7.87
N GLU A 67 -10.52 -24.38 7.93
CA GLU A 67 -9.51 -23.39 8.32
C GLU A 67 -9.47 -22.25 7.32
N LEU A 68 -9.52 -22.53 6.03
CA LEU A 68 -9.56 -21.52 4.97
C LEU A 68 -10.80 -20.62 5.10
N TYR A 69 -11.94 -21.22 5.38
CA TYR A 69 -13.18 -20.47 5.62
C TYR A 69 -13.05 -19.52 6.81
N ARG A 70 -12.54 -20.04 7.92
CA ARG A 70 -12.35 -19.24 9.13
C ARG A 70 -11.35 -18.11 8.92
N ALA A 71 -10.28 -18.39 8.19
CA ALA A 71 -9.28 -17.37 7.85
C ALA A 71 -9.90 -16.27 6.99
N ALA A 72 -10.74 -16.62 6.00
CA ALA A 72 -11.44 -15.64 5.18
C ALA A 72 -12.36 -14.76 6.02
N CYS A 73 -13.11 -15.34 6.95
CA CYS A 73 -13.97 -14.59 7.85
C CYS A 73 -13.16 -13.67 8.77
N ALA A 74 -12.01 -14.12 9.26
CA ALA A 74 -11.12 -13.30 10.08
C ALA A 74 -10.57 -12.11 9.28
N ASP A 75 -10.20 -12.31 8.02
CA ASP A 75 -9.73 -11.25 7.12
C ASP A 75 -10.83 -10.22 6.88
N PHE A 76 -12.07 -10.66 6.66
CA PHE A 76 -13.21 -9.74 6.51
C PHE A 76 -13.38 -8.88 7.76
N LYS A 77 -13.30 -9.49 8.92
CA LYS A 77 -13.44 -8.79 10.20
C LYS A 77 -12.31 -7.77 10.40
N ALA A 78 -11.09 -8.17 10.09
CA ALA A 78 -9.91 -7.31 10.24
C ALA A 78 -9.94 -6.11 9.28
N ILE A 79 -10.31 -6.35 8.03
CA ILE A 79 -10.28 -5.31 6.98
C ILE A 79 -11.51 -4.43 7.05
N LEU A 80 -12.70 -5.01 7.20
CA LEU A 80 -13.97 -4.28 7.15
C LEU A 80 -14.41 -3.74 8.51
N GLY A 81 -13.88 -4.29 9.61
CA GLY A 81 -14.23 -3.83 10.95
C GLY A 81 -15.72 -3.86 11.27
N GLY A 82 -16.45 -4.82 10.69
CA GLY A 82 -17.90 -4.92 10.85
C GLY A 82 -18.72 -4.26 9.75
N ALA A 83 -18.09 -3.56 8.81
CA ALA A 83 -18.78 -3.01 7.65
C ALA A 83 -19.22 -4.14 6.70
N LYS A 84 -20.24 -3.85 5.90
CA LYS A 84 -20.76 -4.82 4.93
C LYS A 84 -19.72 -5.12 3.84
N LEU A 85 -19.61 -6.39 3.46
CA LEU A 85 -18.73 -6.82 2.37
C LEU A 85 -19.17 -6.18 1.04
N PRO A 86 -18.29 -5.44 0.34
CA PRO A 86 -18.62 -4.90 -0.98
C PRO A 86 -18.80 -5.99 -2.01
N LYS A 87 -19.54 -5.69 -3.07
CA LYS A 87 -19.69 -6.61 -4.19
C LYS A 87 -18.35 -6.79 -4.90
N THR A 88 -18.16 -7.97 -5.51
CA THR A 88 -16.93 -8.29 -6.25
C THR A 88 -16.60 -7.25 -7.32
N ASP A 89 -17.61 -6.78 -8.07
CA ASP A 89 -17.43 -5.78 -9.11
C ASP A 89 -16.96 -4.45 -8.52
N THR A 90 -17.48 -4.06 -7.37
CA THR A 90 -17.04 -2.86 -6.64
C THR A 90 -15.58 -2.99 -6.23
N LEU A 91 -15.18 -4.16 -5.70
CA LEU A 91 -13.80 -4.40 -5.31
C LEU A 91 -12.84 -4.33 -6.50
N LYS A 92 -13.22 -4.88 -7.64
CA LYS A 92 -12.42 -4.82 -8.87
C LYS A 92 -12.25 -3.38 -9.33
N GLU A 93 -13.30 -2.60 -9.32
CA GLU A 93 -13.29 -1.19 -9.74
C GLU A 93 -12.46 -0.35 -8.80
N GLU A 94 -12.58 -0.53 -7.50
CA GLU A 94 -11.75 0.17 -6.51
C GLU A 94 -10.27 -0.16 -6.69
N GLY A 95 -9.94 -1.44 -6.92
CA GLY A 95 -8.58 -1.88 -7.18
C GLY A 95 -8.00 -1.24 -8.45
N ARG A 96 -8.81 -1.15 -9.50
CA ARG A 96 -8.41 -0.49 -10.75
C ARG A 96 -8.11 0.99 -10.53
N LYS A 97 -9.01 1.69 -9.84
CA LYS A 97 -8.84 3.11 -9.52
C LYS A 97 -7.59 3.36 -8.67
N LEU A 98 -7.39 2.52 -7.65
CA LEU A 98 -6.21 2.63 -6.79
C LEU A 98 -4.91 2.37 -7.56
N SER A 99 -4.91 1.41 -8.48
CA SER A 99 -3.75 1.14 -9.34
C SER A 99 -3.43 2.31 -10.26
N GLU A 100 -4.45 2.94 -10.86
CA GLU A 100 -4.28 4.14 -11.68
C GLU A 100 -3.77 5.31 -10.86
N GLN A 101 -4.33 5.51 -9.68
CA GLN A 101 -3.90 6.55 -8.75
C GLN A 101 -2.44 6.35 -8.36
N LYS A 102 -2.04 5.12 -8.07
CA LYS A 102 -0.66 4.78 -7.76
C LYS A 102 0.29 5.16 -8.89
N LYS A 103 -0.07 4.84 -10.13
CA LYS A 103 0.73 5.19 -11.32
C LYS A 103 0.92 6.69 -11.44
N LYS A 104 -0.16 7.46 -11.27
CA LYS A 104 -0.11 8.94 -11.31
C LYS A 104 0.77 9.48 -10.19
N LEU A 105 0.61 8.98 -8.98
CA LEU A 105 1.42 9.41 -7.84
C LEU A 105 2.90 9.11 -8.03
N TYR A 106 3.25 7.96 -8.59
CA TYR A 106 4.64 7.63 -8.88
C TYR A 106 5.23 8.52 -9.98
N ALA A 107 4.44 8.87 -10.99
CA ALA A 107 4.89 9.83 -12.03
C ALA A 107 5.17 11.20 -11.41
N GLU A 108 4.27 11.69 -10.57
CA GLU A 108 4.46 12.95 -9.85
C GLU A 108 5.62 12.87 -8.85
N TYR A 109 5.75 11.75 -8.16
CA TYR A 109 6.85 11.50 -7.22
C TYR A 109 8.21 11.59 -7.91
N ARG A 110 8.35 10.95 -9.07
CA ARG A 110 9.61 11.02 -9.86
C ARG A 110 9.94 12.45 -10.27
N LYS A 111 8.91 13.20 -10.68
CA LYS A 111 9.05 14.62 -11.01
C LYS A 111 9.47 15.44 -9.80
N ALA A 112 8.78 15.26 -8.68
CA ALA A 112 9.06 15.98 -7.44
C ALA A 112 10.46 15.63 -6.91
N LYS A 113 10.88 14.38 -7.04
CA LYS A 113 12.22 13.94 -6.66
C LYS A 113 13.29 14.62 -7.52
N ALA A 114 13.08 14.68 -8.83
CA ALA A 114 13.98 15.37 -9.74
C ALA A 114 14.06 16.85 -9.43
N ASP A 115 12.91 17.51 -9.20
CA ASP A 115 12.84 18.92 -8.84
C ASP A 115 13.57 19.20 -7.52
N MET A 116 13.37 18.35 -6.54
CA MET A 116 14.04 18.47 -5.22
C MET A 116 15.55 18.33 -5.37
N GLN A 117 16.01 17.36 -6.15
CA GLN A 117 17.44 17.15 -6.40
C GLN A 117 18.05 18.32 -7.16
N GLU A 118 17.36 18.84 -8.16
CA GLU A 118 17.80 20.02 -8.93
C GLU A 118 17.95 21.24 -8.03
N VAL A 119 16.94 21.55 -7.22
CA VAL A 119 16.97 22.69 -6.30
C VAL A 119 18.09 22.52 -5.27
N THR A 120 18.29 21.33 -4.75
CA THR A 120 19.38 21.03 -3.81
C THR A 120 20.73 21.22 -4.46
N THR A 121 20.91 20.80 -5.71
CA THR A 121 22.13 20.97 -6.47
C THR A 121 22.43 22.46 -6.73
N ILE A 122 21.42 23.21 -7.13
CA ILE A 122 21.55 24.66 -7.36
C ILE A 122 21.98 25.36 -6.07
N LYS A 123 21.34 25.04 -4.96
CA LYS A 123 21.70 25.59 -3.65
C LYS A 123 23.14 25.27 -3.28
N ALA A 124 23.56 24.03 -3.45
CA ALA A 124 24.95 23.62 -3.17
C ALA A 124 25.96 24.36 -4.03
N ASN A 125 25.66 24.58 -5.30
CA ASN A 125 26.52 25.33 -6.23
C ASN A 125 26.62 26.80 -5.82
N ILE A 126 25.52 27.41 -5.42
CA ILE A 126 25.52 28.81 -4.95
C ILE A 126 26.34 28.92 -3.67
N ASP A 127 26.15 28.02 -2.71
CA ASP A 127 26.93 28.02 -1.45
C ASP A 127 28.41 27.85 -1.73
N TYR A 128 28.80 27.02 -2.66
CA TYR A 128 30.18 26.83 -3.08
C TYR A 128 30.77 28.15 -3.65
N LEU A 129 30.04 28.77 -4.57
CA LEU A 129 30.47 30.03 -5.20
C LEU A 129 30.57 31.17 -4.21
N LEU A 130 29.76 31.17 -3.17
CA LEU A 130 29.79 32.19 -2.11
C LEU A 130 30.76 31.85 -0.97
N GLY A 131 31.45 30.73 -1.04
CA GLY A 131 32.40 30.28 -0.04
C GLY A 131 31.79 29.73 1.24
N TYR A 132 30.54 29.32 1.19
CA TYR A 132 29.83 28.73 2.35
C TYR A 132 29.89 27.20 2.39
N SER A 133 30.64 26.58 1.47
CA SER A 133 30.77 25.13 1.47
C SER A 133 31.62 24.67 2.65
N GLU A 134 31.19 23.56 3.28
CA GLU A 134 31.90 22.99 4.41
C GLU A 134 33.21 22.33 3.98
N PRO A 135 34.27 22.40 4.82
CA PRO A 135 35.54 21.75 4.49
C PRO A 135 35.45 20.25 4.21
N GLY A 136 34.55 19.55 4.89
CA GLY A 136 34.31 18.12 4.68
C GLY A 136 33.86 17.76 3.27
N ARG A 137 33.20 18.67 2.58
CA ARG A 137 32.76 18.49 1.20
C ARG A 137 33.88 18.36 0.22
N LYS A 138 34.98 19.10 0.44
CA LYS A 138 36.15 19.03 -0.43
C LYS A 138 36.75 17.63 -0.42
N ASN A 139 36.79 17.01 0.75
CA ASN A 139 37.30 15.66 0.91
C ASN A 139 36.45 14.62 0.16
N GLU A 140 35.15 14.81 0.17
CA GLU A 140 34.22 13.95 -0.57
C GLU A 140 34.39 14.10 -2.07
N GLN A 141 34.63 15.30 -2.55
CA GLN A 141 34.81 15.58 -3.97
C GLN A 141 36.11 15.03 -4.54
N GLU A 142 37.13 14.86 -3.73
CA GLU A 142 38.42 14.35 -4.12
C GLU A 142 38.42 12.84 -4.38
N ARG A 143 37.36 12.18 -4.03
CA ARG A 143 37.14 10.75 -4.26
C ARG A 143 36.47 10.49 -5.60
#